data_04dc12f98125a4a292a5d08dbec1a88c
#
_entry.id   04dc12f98125a4a292a5d08dbec1a88c
#
_cell.length_a   1.000
_cell.length_b   1.000
_cell.length_c   1.000
_cell.angle_alpha   90.00
_cell.angle_beta   90.00
_cell.angle_gamma   90.00
#
_symmetry.space_group_name_H-M   'P 1'
#
loop_
_entity.id
_entity.type
_entity.pdbx_description
1 polymer ?
#
loop_
_entity_poly.entity_id
_entity_poly.type
_entity_poly.pdbx_seq_one_letter_code
_entity_poly.pdbx_strand_id
1 'polypeptide(L)'
;MSNIFYKNKPIIGLDVSKTSMRIMSVDKNKMLVHGYGSISLDPQKSGNDSGDDVEYIAGKLKEMLNNNIVGRIDSNRVALGVPTSRTFSRTFSMPISEEKNIRNAVNLEAEQYIPVSLESLYLDYQIISRDKEELTVLMCAAPKKLIDNVLEAAKQCRLEVATIEPDANSIARLIKRTEEGVLPTIIVDVGLATTDIVILNSDVRVTGGLNVGGHTLTLDLAKKMDVP
;
A
#
# COMPACT_ATOMS: atom_id res chain seq x y z
N MET A 1 27.66 -21.32 -0.43
CA MET A 1 26.98 -22.31 -1.29
C MET A 1 25.75 -21.64 -1.87
N SER A 2 25.75 -21.33 -3.18
CA SER A 2 24.58 -20.78 -3.84
C SER A 2 23.48 -21.86 -3.83
N ASN A 3 22.31 -21.51 -3.30
CA ASN A 3 21.15 -22.37 -3.31
C ASN A 3 20.73 -22.64 -4.76
N ILE A 4 21.21 -23.72 -5.35
CA ILE A 4 20.99 -24.15 -6.73
C ILE A 4 19.48 -24.38 -7.02
N PHE A 5 18.66 -24.53 -5.97
CA PHE A 5 17.22 -24.82 -6.08
C PHE A 5 16.29 -23.59 -5.87
N TYR A 6 16.83 -22.46 -5.45
CA TYR A 6 16.04 -21.23 -5.27
C TYR A 6 16.35 -20.27 -6.42
N LYS A 7 15.64 -20.41 -7.53
CA LYS A 7 15.59 -19.34 -8.53
C LYS A 7 14.91 -18.13 -7.83
N ASN A 8 15.67 -17.06 -7.65
CA ASN A 8 15.14 -15.79 -7.13
C ASN A 8 14.13 -15.27 -8.16
N LYS A 9 12.86 -15.67 -8.02
CA LYS A 9 11.80 -15.19 -8.89
C LYS A 9 11.67 -13.68 -8.67
N PRO A 10 11.51 -12.89 -9.72
CA PRO A 10 11.26 -11.46 -9.57
C PRO A 10 10.00 -11.24 -8.73
N ILE A 11 9.98 -10.14 -7.99
CA ILE A 11 8.77 -9.70 -7.28
C ILE A 11 8.06 -8.72 -8.19
N ILE A 12 6.78 -8.93 -8.43
CA ILE A 12 5.90 -8.05 -9.21
C ILE A 12 5.06 -7.18 -8.26
N GLY A 13 4.66 -6.00 -8.69
CA GLY A 13 3.77 -5.14 -7.93
C GLY A 13 2.32 -5.54 -8.14
N LEU A 14 1.55 -5.67 -7.07
CA LEU A 14 0.09 -5.79 -7.07
C LEU A 14 -0.49 -4.70 -6.17
N ASP A 15 -1.22 -3.77 -6.75
CA ASP A 15 -1.96 -2.72 -6.07
C ASP A 15 -3.44 -3.12 -6.00
N VAL A 16 -4.03 -3.04 -4.82
CA VAL A 16 -5.46 -3.32 -4.59
C VAL A 16 -6.10 -2.11 -3.93
N SER A 17 -6.78 -1.30 -4.72
CA SER A 17 -7.53 -0.15 -4.25
C SER A 17 -9.04 -0.47 -4.13
N LYS A 18 -9.82 0.50 -3.63
CA LYS A 18 -11.27 0.37 -3.52
C LYS A 18 -11.97 0.24 -4.89
N THR A 19 -11.38 0.79 -5.94
CA THR A 19 -12.01 0.94 -7.27
C THR A 19 -11.30 0.18 -8.37
N SER A 20 -10.12 -0.36 -8.10
CA SER A 20 -9.34 -1.08 -9.11
C SER A 20 -8.30 -1.99 -8.49
N MET A 21 -7.86 -2.98 -9.26
CA MET A 21 -6.61 -3.70 -9.05
C MET A 21 -5.68 -3.43 -10.22
N ARG A 22 -4.38 -3.35 -9.93
CA ARG A 22 -3.33 -3.17 -10.94
C ARG A 22 -2.18 -4.10 -10.62
N ILE A 23 -1.59 -4.68 -11.66
CA ILE A 23 -0.42 -5.54 -11.54
C ILE A 23 0.65 -5.08 -12.52
N MET A 24 1.91 -5.13 -12.12
CA MET A 24 3.02 -4.75 -12.98
C MET A 24 4.27 -5.58 -12.69
N SER A 25 4.93 -6.04 -13.76
CA SER A 25 6.23 -6.68 -13.74
C SER A 25 7.27 -5.75 -14.37
N VAL A 26 8.31 -5.41 -13.60
CA VAL A 26 9.35 -4.44 -14.00
C VAL A 26 10.73 -5.03 -13.75
N ASP A 27 11.63 -4.93 -14.72
CA ASP A 27 13.07 -5.03 -14.48
C ASP A 27 13.55 -3.69 -13.90
N LYS A 28 13.74 -3.67 -12.59
CA LYS A 28 14.14 -2.46 -11.85
C LYS A 28 15.53 -1.92 -12.21
N ASN A 29 16.39 -2.76 -12.78
CA ASN A 29 17.76 -2.36 -13.17
C ASN A 29 17.75 -1.65 -14.52
N LYS A 30 16.89 -2.13 -15.43
CA LYS A 30 16.74 -1.57 -16.78
C LYS A 30 15.59 -0.58 -16.90
N MET A 31 14.80 -0.43 -15.85
CA MET A 31 13.54 0.34 -15.85
C MET A 31 12.61 -0.07 -17.02
N LEU A 32 12.58 -1.37 -17.31
CA LEU A 32 11.81 -1.95 -18.39
C LEU A 32 10.57 -2.66 -17.86
N VAL A 33 9.40 -2.28 -18.35
CA VAL A 33 8.12 -2.95 -18.05
C VAL A 33 8.01 -4.20 -18.90
N HIS A 34 7.89 -5.36 -18.27
CA HIS A 34 7.69 -6.65 -18.97
C HIS A 34 6.22 -6.94 -19.23
N GLY A 35 5.34 -6.55 -18.30
CA GLY A 35 3.92 -6.69 -18.45
C GLY A 35 3.18 -5.94 -17.35
N TYR A 36 1.93 -5.64 -17.63
CA TYR A 36 1.02 -4.96 -16.71
C TYR A 36 -0.42 -5.36 -16.99
N GLY A 37 -1.28 -5.11 -16.00
CA GLY A 37 -2.72 -5.30 -16.16
C GLY A 37 -3.50 -4.47 -15.17
N SER A 38 -4.77 -4.25 -15.47
CA SER A 38 -5.68 -3.57 -14.57
C SER A 38 -7.10 -4.09 -14.73
N ILE A 39 -7.89 -3.97 -13.65
CA ILE A 39 -9.30 -4.27 -13.65
C ILE A 39 -10.05 -3.35 -12.70
N SER A 40 -11.23 -2.90 -13.08
CA SER A 40 -12.10 -2.10 -12.22
C SER A 40 -12.78 -2.97 -11.17
N LEU A 41 -12.93 -2.42 -9.97
CA LEU A 41 -13.69 -2.99 -8.87
C LEU A 41 -14.94 -2.16 -8.60
N ASP A 42 -16.00 -2.83 -8.16
CA ASP A 42 -17.18 -2.19 -7.61
C ASP A 42 -16.88 -1.75 -6.17
N PRO A 43 -16.91 -0.44 -5.87
CA PRO A 43 -16.58 0.07 -4.53
C PRO A 43 -17.50 -0.43 -3.42
N GLN A 44 -18.72 -0.86 -3.77
CA GLN A 44 -19.68 -1.41 -2.81
C GLN A 44 -19.36 -2.85 -2.42
N LYS A 45 -18.66 -3.59 -3.31
CA LYS A 45 -18.27 -4.99 -3.09
C LYS A 45 -16.84 -5.15 -2.60
N SER A 46 -15.97 -4.22 -2.89
CA SER A 46 -14.54 -4.27 -2.53
C SER A 46 -14.20 -3.56 -1.21
N GLY A 47 -15.16 -2.99 -0.54
CA GLY A 47 -14.95 -2.15 0.64
C GLY A 47 -15.76 -2.54 1.87
N ASN A 48 -16.62 -3.53 1.75
CA ASN A 48 -17.40 -4.04 2.87
C ASN A 48 -16.60 -5.13 3.56
N ASP A 49 -16.51 -5.06 4.87
CA ASP A 49 -15.84 -6.06 5.69
C ASP A 49 -16.61 -7.39 5.77
N SER A 50 -17.23 -7.84 4.69
CA SER A 50 -17.97 -9.11 4.60
C SER A 50 -17.10 -10.24 4.02
N GLY A 51 -17.42 -11.50 4.31
CA GLY A 51 -16.72 -12.66 3.73
C GLY A 51 -16.84 -12.74 2.21
N ASP A 52 -17.87 -12.10 1.64
CA ASP A 52 -18.11 -12.04 0.20
C ASP A 52 -17.03 -11.24 -0.55
N ASP A 53 -16.27 -10.39 0.17
CA ASP A 53 -15.17 -9.60 -0.40
C ASP A 53 -14.04 -10.49 -0.92
N VAL A 54 -13.72 -11.59 -0.24
CA VAL A 54 -12.64 -12.52 -0.64
C VAL A 54 -12.96 -13.16 -1.99
N GLU A 55 -14.17 -13.71 -2.14
CA GLU A 55 -14.62 -14.34 -3.36
C GLU A 55 -14.66 -13.33 -4.53
N TYR A 56 -15.16 -12.14 -4.27
CA TYR A 56 -15.21 -11.07 -5.26
C TYR A 56 -13.81 -10.64 -5.70
N ILE A 57 -12.91 -10.36 -4.76
CA ILE A 57 -11.52 -9.95 -5.06
C ILE A 57 -10.78 -11.07 -5.79
N ALA A 58 -10.90 -12.33 -5.34
CA ALA A 58 -10.29 -13.47 -6.00
C ALA A 58 -10.81 -13.67 -7.42
N GLY A 59 -12.14 -13.54 -7.62
CA GLY A 59 -12.76 -13.60 -8.95
C GLY A 59 -12.22 -12.54 -9.91
N LYS A 60 -12.15 -11.29 -9.43
CA LYS A 60 -11.61 -10.17 -10.22
C LYS A 60 -10.11 -10.31 -10.48
N LEU A 61 -9.35 -10.80 -9.50
CA LEU A 61 -7.92 -11.06 -9.68
C LEU A 61 -7.67 -12.15 -10.73
N LYS A 62 -8.46 -13.25 -10.71
CA LYS A 62 -8.40 -14.29 -11.75
C LYS A 62 -8.77 -13.73 -13.12
N GLU A 63 -9.82 -12.92 -13.21
CA GLU A 63 -10.25 -12.25 -14.45
C GLU A 63 -9.12 -11.38 -15.00
N MET A 64 -8.50 -10.54 -14.16
CA MET A 64 -7.38 -9.70 -14.56
C MET A 64 -6.20 -10.52 -15.08
N LEU A 65 -5.78 -11.55 -14.36
CA LEU A 65 -4.63 -12.39 -14.72
C LEU A 65 -4.85 -13.16 -16.02
N ASN A 66 -6.09 -13.54 -16.33
CA ASN A 66 -6.41 -14.32 -17.53
C ASN A 66 -6.68 -13.45 -18.75
N ASN A 67 -7.29 -12.28 -18.59
CA ASN A 67 -7.88 -11.54 -19.71
C ASN A 67 -7.32 -10.13 -19.90
N ASN A 68 -6.70 -9.54 -18.86
CA ASN A 68 -6.38 -8.11 -18.86
C ASN A 68 -4.87 -7.85 -18.72
N ILE A 69 -4.03 -8.82 -19.07
CA ILE A 69 -2.58 -8.65 -19.06
C ILE A 69 -2.08 -8.25 -20.44
N VAL A 70 -1.28 -7.18 -20.46
CA VAL A 70 -0.48 -6.75 -21.61
C VAL A 70 0.96 -7.10 -21.34
N GLY A 71 1.63 -7.78 -22.26
CA GLY A 71 2.98 -8.28 -22.07
C GLY A 71 3.01 -9.57 -21.23
N ARG A 72 3.97 -9.70 -20.30
CA ARG A 72 4.22 -10.94 -19.60
C ARG A 72 4.43 -10.74 -18.09
N ILE A 73 3.73 -11.54 -17.30
CA ILE A 73 3.90 -11.62 -15.84
C ILE A 73 4.60 -12.94 -15.51
N ASP A 74 5.91 -12.89 -15.24
CA ASP A 74 6.77 -14.07 -15.14
C ASP A 74 6.95 -14.60 -13.71
N SER A 75 6.23 -14.05 -12.75
CA SER A 75 6.33 -14.44 -11.35
C SER A 75 4.95 -14.57 -10.71
N ASN A 76 4.87 -15.44 -9.72
CA ASN A 76 3.74 -15.49 -8.81
C ASN A 76 4.03 -14.80 -7.46
N ARG A 77 5.25 -14.25 -7.26
CA ARG A 77 5.62 -13.51 -6.04
C ARG A 77 5.26 -12.05 -6.21
N VAL A 78 4.46 -11.53 -5.27
CA VAL A 78 3.95 -10.16 -5.33
C VAL A 78 4.37 -9.34 -4.11
N ALA A 79 4.68 -8.06 -4.36
CA ALA A 79 4.66 -7.00 -3.37
C ALA A 79 3.27 -6.36 -3.46
N LEU A 80 2.52 -6.41 -2.37
CA LEU A 80 1.14 -5.94 -2.30
C LEU A 80 1.08 -4.52 -1.77
N GLY A 81 0.54 -3.60 -2.57
CA GLY A 81 0.12 -2.27 -2.15
C GLY A 81 -1.31 -2.32 -1.58
N VAL A 82 -1.52 -1.62 -0.47
CA VAL A 82 -2.84 -1.46 0.15
C VAL A 82 -3.18 0.02 0.32
N PRO A 83 -4.50 0.38 0.24
CA PRO A 83 -4.90 1.78 0.23
C PRO A 83 -4.40 2.57 1.43
N THR A 84 -3.74 3.68 1.18
CA THR A 84 -3.27 4.61 2.22
C THR A 84 -4.41 5.14 3.09
N SER A 85 -5.56 5.42 2.49
CA SER A 85 -6.78 5.88 3.19
C SER A 85 -7.34 4.88 4.23
N ARG A 86 -6.91 3.61 4.17
CA ARG A 86 -7.30 2.55 5.11
C ARG A 86 -6.18 2.12 6.04
N THR A 87 -5.03 2.76 5.97
CA THR A 87 -3.84 2.44 6.76
C THR A 87 -3.35 3.66 7.50
N PHE A 88 -2.50 3.45 8.48
CA PHE A 88 -1.88 4.52 9.26
C PHE A 88 -0.38 4.40 9.13
N SER A 89 0.28 5.48 8.73
CA SER A 89 1.75 5.55 8.70
C SER A 89 2.21 6.83 9.38
N ARG A 90 3.14 6.70 10.31
CA ARG A 90 3.68 7.83 11.06
C ARG A 90 5.13 7.58 11.45
N THR A 91 5.92 8.63 11.35
CA THR A 91 7.30 8.65 11.85
C THR A 91 7.36 9.39 13.17
N PHE A 92 8.04 8.80 14.15
CA PHE A 92 8.33 9.41 15.45
C PHE A 92 9.79 9.16 15.84
N SER A 93 10.29 9.95 16.80
CA SER A 93 11.62 9.78 17.37
C SER A 93 11.52 9.21 18.78
N MET A 94 12.50 8.39 19.14
CA MET A 94 12.65 7.86 20.49
C MET A 94 14.13 7.80 20.88
N PRO A 95 14.48 7.87 22.20
CA PRO A 95 15.86 7.75 22.65
C PRO A 95 16.46 6.40 22.27
N ILE A 96 17.73 6.40 21.83
CA ILE A 96 18.44 5.15 21.48
C ILE A 96 18.58 4.19 22.66
N SER A 97 18.62 4.72 23.89
CA SER A 97 18.65 3.92 25.12
C SER A 97 17.42 3.02 25.28
N GLU A 98 16.30 3.39 24.66
CA GLU A 98 15.03 2.66 24.71
C GLU A 98 14.85 1.68 23.53
N GLU A 99 15.88 1.47 22.71
CA GLU A 99 15.79 0.57 21.54
C GLU A 99 15.32 -0.85 21.89
N LYS A 100 15.70 -1.36 23.05
CA LYS A 100 15.26 -2.69 23.52
C LYS A 100 13.75 -2.76 23.74
N ASN A 101 13.12 -1.61 24.01
CA ASN A 101 11.69 -1.46 24.28
C ASN A 101 10.90 -0.94 23.07
N ILE A 102 11.51 -0.95 21.87
CA ILE A 102 10.93 -0.34 20.66
C ILE A 102 9.50 -0.80 20.36
N ARG A 103 9.18 -2.08 20.58
CA ARG A 103 7.82 -2.59 20.39
C ARG A 103 6.81 -1.91 21.31
N ASN A 104 7.18 -1.68 22.57
CA ASN A 104 6.31 -0.98 23.51
C ASN A 104 6.16 0.49 23.13
N ALA A 105 7.24 1.15 22.71
CA ALA A 105 7.19 2.52 22.23
C ALA A 105 6.27 2.66 21.00
N VAL A 106 6.38 1.73 20.05
CA VAL A 106 5.50 1.67 18.87
C VAL A 106 4.03 1.47 19.24
N ASN A 107 3.73 0.57 20.19
CA ASN A 107 2.37 0.36 20.68
C ASN A 107 1.80 1.63 21.35
N LEU A 108 2.58 2.28 22.21
CA LEU A 108 2.17 3.52 22.89
C LEU A 108 1.92 4.66 21.89
N GLU A 109 2.80 4.81 20.89
CA GLU A 109 2.60 5.80 19.82
C GLU A 109 1.37 5.48 19.00
N ALA A 110 1.13 4.20 18.69
CA ALA A 110 -0.05 3.77 17.96
C ALA A 110 -1.34 4.05 18.72
N GLU A 111 -1.39 3.77 20.03
CA GLU A 111 -2.56 4.06 20.88
C GLU A 111 -2.90 5.55 20.95
N GLN A 112 -1.89 6.44 20.89
CA GLN A 112 -2.10 7.89 20.88
C GLN A 112 -2.57 8.43 19.55
N TYR A 113 -2.17 7.78 18.45
CA TYR A 113 -2.38 8.29 17.10
C TYR A 113 -3.55 7.64 16.38
N ILE A 114 -3.80 6.34 16.62
CA ILE A 114 -4.78 5.56 15.86
C ILE A 114 -6.11 5.48 16.64
N PRO A 115 -7.24 5.97 16.07
CA PRO A 115 -8.52 6.07 16.79
C PRO A 115 -9.32 4.75 16.82
N VAL A 116 -8.66 3.60 16.59
CA VAL A 116 -9.28 2.26 16.62
C VAL A 116 -8.44 1.31 17.47
N SER A 117 -9.07 0.23 17.97
CA SER A 117 -8.38 -0.76 18.80
C SER A 117 -7.21 -1.41 18.07
N LEU A 118 -6.04 -1.45 18.71
CA LEU A 118 -4.85 -2.10 18.16
C LEU A 118 -5.03 -3.60 17.96
N GLU A 119 -5.94 -4.23 18.69
CA GLU A 119 -6.26 -5.66 18.51
C GLU A 119 -6.82 -5.98 17.12
N SER A 120 -7.46 -4.98 16.48
CA SER A 120 -8.01 -5.11 15.12
C SER A 120 -6.99 -4.83 14.02
N LEU A 121 -5.76 -4.44 14.36
CA LEU A 121 -4.72 -4.01 13.43
C LEU A 121 -3.54 -4.98 13.40
N TYR A 122 -2.94 -5.12 12.23
CA TYR A 122 -1.54 -5.48 12.11
C TYR A 122 -0.71 -4.21 12.29
N LEU A 123 0.26 -4.26 13.17
CA LEU A 123 1.18 -3.17 13.48
C LEU A 123 2.60 -3.64 13.24
N ASP A 124 3.34 -2.89 12.43
CA ASP A 124 4.75 -3.14 12.15
C ASP A 124 5.53 -1.83 12.15
N TYR A 125 6.85 -1.92 12.24
CA TYR A 125 7.71 -0.75 12.26
C TYR A 125 9.04 -0.98 11.55
N GLN A 126 9.65 0.11 11.12
CA GLN A 126 10.99 0.14 10.57
C GLN A 126 11.81 1.27 11.21
N ILE A 127 13.03 0.97 11.62
CA ILE A 127 14.00 2.01 11.99
C ILE A 127 14.53 2.61 10.69
N ILE A 128 14.21 3.90 10.44
CA ILE A 128 14.58 4.61 9.21
C ILE A 128 15.86 5.42 9.36
N SER A 129 16.19 5.86 10.56
CA SER A 129 17.49 6.46 10.88
C SER A 129 17.91 6.19 12.32
N ARG A 130 19.20 6.28 12.54
CA ARG A 130 19.83 6.06 13.84
C ARG A 130 20.97 7.05 13.96
N ASP A 131 20.91 7.91 14.95
CA ASP A 131 22.01 8.78 15.35
C ASP A 131 22.55 8.41 16.75
N LYS A 132 23.34 9.29 17.38
CA LYS A 132 23.97 9.01 18.68
C LYS A 132 23.00 8.99 19.84
N GLU A 133 21.90 9.70 19.75
CA GLU A 133 20.96 9.95 20.85
C GLU A 133 19.57 9.41 20.54
N GLU A 134 19.15 9.40 19.29
CA GLU A 134 17.80 9.10 18.86
C GLU A 134 17.71 8.04 17.76
N LEU A 135 16.61 7.30 17.79
CA LEU A 135 16.12 6.45 16.70
C LEU A 135 14.92 7.15 16.06
N THR A 136 14.92 7.20 14.73
CA THR A 136 13.72 7.57 13.99
C THR A 136 13.03 6.30 13.49
N VAL A 137 11.77 6.15 13.86
CA VAL A 137 10.98 4.93 13.62
C VAL A 137 9.77 5.29 12.76
N LEU A 138 9.60 4.58 11.64
CA LEU A 138 8.37 4.58 10.86
C LEU A 138 7.48 3.45 11.36
N MET A 139 6.32 3.79 11.87
CA MET A 139 5.26 2.87 12.26
C MET A 139 4.23 2.78 11.14
N CYS A 140 3.75 1.58 10.86
CA CYS A 140 2.66 1.31 9.93
C CYS A 140 1.63 0.41 10.58
N ALA A 141 0.36 0.72 10.41
CA ALA A 141 -0.74 -0.12 10.87
C ALA A 141 -1.81 -0.27 9.78
N ALA A 142 -2.39 -1.47 9.70
CA ALA A 142 -3.44 -1.80 8.75
C ALA A 142 -4.50 -2.70 9.39
N PRO A 143 -5.80 -2.57 9.04
CA PRO A 143 -6.84 -3.46 9.53
C PRO A 143 -6.55 -4.92 9.19
N LYS A 144 -6.59 -5.81 10.18
CA LYS A 144 -6.35 -7.25 9.99
C LYS A 144 -7.25 -7.81 8.89
N LYS A 145 -8.53 -7.47 8.95
CA LYS A 145 -9.53 -7.97 8.00
C LYS A 145 -9.23 -7.56 6.55
N LEU A 146 -8.77 -6.32 6.32
CA LEU A 146 -8.33 -5.88 4.99
C LEU A 146 -7.19 -6.76 4.47
N ILE A 147 -6.18 -6.95 5.30
CA ILE A 147 -4.97 -7.73 4.95
C ILE A 147 -5.33 -9.20 4.73
N ASP A 148 -6.08 -9.80 5.66
CA ASP A 148 -6.45 -11.23 5.60
C ASP A 148 -7.31 -11.53 4.36
N ASN A 149 -8.26 -10.65 4.01
CA ASN A 149 -9.10 -10.82 2.82
C ASN A 149 -8.27 -10.81 1.53
N VAL A 150 -7.34 -9.86 1.40
CA VAL A 150 -6.50 -9.77 0.19
C VAL A 150 -5.48 -10.91 0.13
N LEU A 151 -4.93 -11.34 1.27
CA LEU A 151 -4.04 -12.50 1.35
C LEU A 151 -4.76 -13.79 0.91
N GLU A 152 -5.97 -14.03 1.39
CA GLU A 152 -6.74 -15.21 1.02
C GLU A 152 -7.14 -15.17 -0.46
N ALA A 153 -7.55 -14.02 -0.99
CA ALA A 153 -7.83 -13.85 -2.41
C ALA A 153 -6.59 -14.10 -3.29
N ALA A 154 -5.42 -13.58 -2.88
CA ALA A 154 -4.15 -13.82 -3.57
C ALA A 154 -3.78 -15.31 -3.58
N LYS A 155 -3.94 -16.00 -2.43
CA LYS A 155 -3.69 -17.42 -2.28
C LYS A 155 -4.59 -18.27 -3.20
N GLN A 156 -5.88 -17.93 -3.32
CA GLN A 156 -6.80 -18.60 -4.25
C GLN A 156 -6.36 -18.41 -5.71
N CYS A 157 -5.62 -17.34 -6.02
CA CYS A 157 -5.03 -17.08 -7.33
C CYS A 157 -3.59 -17.63 -7.49
N ARG A 158 -3.11 -18.43 -6.51
CA ARG A 158 -1.74 -18.99 -6.47
C ARG A 158 -0.64 -17.93 -6.47
N LEU A 159 -0.94 -16.73 -5.99
CA LEU A 159 0.07 -15.70 -5.77
C LEU A 159 0.70 -15.86 -4.38
N GLU A 160 2.00 -15.62 -4.30
CA GLU A 160 2.79 -15.64 -3.07
C GLU A 160 3.08 -14.19 -2.67
N VAL A 161 2.38 -13.69 -1.66
CA VAL A 161 2.61 -12.33 -1.15
C VAL A 161 3.90 -12.30 -0.34
N ALA A 162 4.92 -11.62 -0.86
CA ALA A 162 6.23 -11.51 -0.24
C ALA A 162 6.32 -10.33 0.74
N THR A 163 5.64 -9.24 0.45
CA THR A 163 5.57 -8.04 1.29
C THR A 163 4.22 -7.36 1.12
N ILE A 164 3.78 -6.64 2.16
CA ILE A 164 2.60 -5.77 2.13
C ILE A 164 3.02 -4.41 2.65
N GLU A 165 2.56 -3.35 1.97
CA GLU A 165 2.83 -1.99 2.41
C GLU A 165 1.73 -1.02 1.99
N PRO A 166 1.52 0.09 2.72
CA PRO A 166 0.69 1.19 2.26
C PRO A 166 1.24 1.80 0.96
N ASP A 167 0.36 2.16 0.02
CA ASP A 167 0.75 2.73 -1.27
C ASP A 167 1.61 3.98 -1.11
N ALA A 168 1.29 4.81 -0.12
CA ALA A 168 2.08 6.00 0.24
C ALA A 168 3.57 5.69 0.48
N ASN A 169 3.88 4.57 1.12
CA ASN A 169 5.26 4.20 1.43
C ASN A 169 6.02 3.78 0.16
N SER A 170 5.34 3.11 -0.78
CA SER A 170 5.88 2.75 -2.10
C SER A 170 6.20 4.00 -2.92
N ILE A 171 5.27 4.95 -2.98
CA ILE A 171 5.42 6.22 -3.70
C ILE A 171 6.56 7.04 -3.08
N ALA A 172 6.60 7.13 -1.75
CA ALA A 172 7.67 7.84 -1.04
C ALA A 172 9.06 7.29 -1.38
N ARG A 173 9.22 5.95 -1.42
CA ARG A 173 10.48 5.33 -1.81
C ARG A 173 10.85 5.59 -3.26
N LEU A 174 9.89 5.66 -4.16
CA LEU A 174 10.13 5.98 -5.56
C LEU A 174 10.64 7.42 -5.68
N ILE A 175 9.96 8.39 -5.09
CA ILE A 175 10.35 9.80 -5.11
C ILE A 175 11.73 9.99 -4.51
N LYS A 176 12.01 9.40 -3.35
CA LYS A 176 13.34 9.47 -2.72
C LYS A 176 14.47 8.96 -3.61
N ARG A 177 14.19 8.04 -4.55
CA ARG A 177 15.19 7.50 -5.50
C ARG A 177 15.33 8.32 -6.77
N THR A 178 14.32 9.08 -7.13
CA THR A 178 14.28 9.84 -8.40
C THR A 178 14.65 11.30 -8.23
N GLU A 179 14.57 11.84 -7.01
CA GLU A 179 14.90 13.24 -6.72
C GLU A 179 16.25 13.35 -5.99
N GLU A 180 17.11 14.21 -6.53
CA GLU A 180 18.37 14.61 -5.90
C GLU A 180 18.05 15.74 -4.90
N GLY A 181 17.68 15.37 -3.68
CA GLY A 181 17.49 16.38 -2.64
C GLY A 181 16.48 15.98 -1.58
N VAL A 182 16.68 16.48 -0.37
CA VAL A 182 15.81 16.22 0.78
C VAL A 182 14.92 17.45 0.98
N LEU A 183 14.02 17.70 0.04
CA LEU A 183 13.01 18.74 0.22
C LEU A 183 11.77 18.15 0.90
N PRO A 184 11.19 18.89 1.87
CA PRO A 184 9.86 18.54 2.35
C PRO A 184 8.87 18.54 1.18
N THR A 185 8.17 17.42 1.02
CA THR A 185 7.30 17.18 -0.14
C THR A 185 5.90 16.77 0.35
N ILE A 186 4.88 17.33 -0.28
CA ILE A 186 3.50 16.89 -0.10
C ILE A 186 3.09 16.16 -1.37
N ILE A 187 2.67 14.90 -1.21
CA ILE A 187 2.07 14.11 -2.29
C ILE A 187 0.57 14.13 -2.09
N VAL A 188 -0.16 14.46 -3.14
CA VAL A 188 -1.62 14.37 -3.18
C VAL A 188 -1.98 13.41 -4.32
N ASP A 189 -2.46 12.21 -3.96
CA ASP A 189 -2.92 11.22 -4.91
C ASP A 189 -4.46 11.26 -4.99
N VAL A 190 -4.98 11.78 -6.09
CA VAL A 190 -6.42 11.89 -6.34
C VAL A 190 -6.89 10.65 -7.10
N GLY A 191 -7.35 9.65 -6.36
CA GLY A 191 -7.97 8.46 -6.92
C GLY A 191 -9.42 8.70 -7.37
N LEU A 192 -10.08 7.64 -7.81
CA LEU A 192 -11.48 7.71 -8.24
C LEU A 192 -12.44 7.94 -7.06
N ALA A 193 -12.23 7.25 -5.94
CA ALA A 193 -13.10 7.29 -4.77
C ALA A 193 -12.48 7.99 -3.55
N THR A 194 -11.15 8.06 -3.46
CA THR A 194 -10.41 8.60 -2.33
C THR A 194 -9.33 9.56 -2.80
N THR A 195 -8.91 10.46 -1.94
CA THR A 195 -7.71 11.28 -2.11
C THR A 195 -6.78 11.01 -0.94
N ASP A 196 -5.57 10.58 -1.23
CA ASP A 196 -4.55 10.28 -0.25
C ASP A 196 -3.52 11.42 -0.19
N ILE A 197 -3.14 11.79 1.04
CA ILE A 197 -2.16 12.85 1.29
C ILE A 197 -1.00 12.24 2.06
N VAL A 198 0.21 12.50 1.60
CA VAL A 198 1.44 12.04 2.22
C VAL A 198 2.37 13.22 2.43
N ILE A 199 2.83 13.41 3.65
CA ILE A 199 3.86 14.40 3.97
C ILE A 199 5.19 13.67 4.12
N LEU A 200 6.15 14.06 3.29
CA LEU A 200 7.52 13.58 3.30
C LEU A 200 8.46 14.65 3.84
N ASN A 201 9.42 14.22 4.64
CA ASN A 201 10.62 14.97 4.95
C ASN A 201 11.74 13.95 5.14
N SER A 202 12.45 13.63 4.05
CA SER A 202 13.32 12.47 3.86
C SER A 202 12.62 11.12 3.86
N ASP A 203 11.62 10.94 4.70
CA ASP A 203 10.78 9.74 4.81
C ASP A 203 9.33 10.15 5.09
N VAL A 204 8.42 9.19 5.07
CA VAL A 204 7.00 9.43 5.38
C VAL A 204 6.89 9.95 6.82
N ARG A 205 6.37 11.16 6.99
CA ARG A 205 6.11 11.74 8.31
C ARG A 205 4.72 11.38 8.81
N VAL A 206 3.74 11.56 7.95
CA VAL A 206 2.34 11.25 8.25
C VAL A 206 1.59 11.01 6.95
N THR A 207 0.60 10.15 7.02
CA THR A 207 -0.35 9.89 5.94
C THR A 207 -1.76 10.23 6.40
N GLY A 208 -2.60 10.62 5.45
CA GLY A 208 -4.02 10.83 5.65
C GLY A 208 -4.80 10.54 4.38
N GLY A 209 -6.09 10.28 4.51
CA GLY A 209 -6.96 10.01 3.37
C GLY A 209 -8.32 10.66 3.54
N LEU A 210 -8.90 11.06 2.41
CA LEU A 210 -10.25 11.63 2.31
C LEU A 210 -11.10 10.69 1.45
N ASN A 211 -12.35 10.47 1.84
CA ASN A 211 -13.33 9.73 1.04
C ASN A 211 -13.97 10.60 -0.05
N VAL A 212 -13.14 11.39 -0.73
CA VAL A 212 -13.50 12.24 -1.87
C VAL A 212 -12.48 11.99 -2.96
N GLY A 213 -12.94 11.70 -4.17
CA GLY A 213 -12.08 11.43 -5.32
C GLY A 213 -12.65 12.02 -6.61
N GLY A 214 -12.04 11.71 -7.73
CA GLY A 214 -12.40 12.23 -9.04
C GLY A 214 -13.86 12.00 -9.41
N HIS A 215 -14.47 10.88 -8.99
CA HIS A 215 -15.88 10.60 -9.24
C HIS A 215 -16.82 11.61 -8.55
N THR A 216 -16.55 11.93 -7.28
CA THR A 216 -17.32 12.95 -6.54
C THR A 216 -17.19 14.31 -7.21
N LEU A 217 -15.98 14.68 -7.59
CA LEU A 217 -15.72 15.96 -8.28
C LEU A 217 -16.46 16.03 -9.63
N THR A 218 -16.49 14.93 -10.39
CA THR A 218 -17.21 14.84 -11.67
C THR A 218 -18.70 15.01 -11.46
N LEU A 219 -19.29 14.32 -10.48
CA LEU A 219 -20.73 14.44 -10.18
C LEU A 219 -21.11 15.85 -9.71
N ASP A 220 -20.30 16.47 -8.87
CA ASP A 220 -20.56 17.84 -8.39
C ASP A 220 -20.49 18.85 -9.55
N LEU A 221 -19.54 18.65 -10.48
CA LEU A 221 -19.43 19.48 -11.67
C LEU A 221 -20.64 19.28 -12.60
N ALA A 222 -21.02 18.03 -12.90
CA ALA A 222 -22.18 17.71 -13.69
C ALA A 222 -23.46 18.36 -13.13
N LYS A 223 -23.67 18.25 -11.81
CA LYS A 223 -24.79 18.89 -11.13
C LYS A 223 -24.78 20.41 -11.23
N LYS A 224 -23.61 21.06 -11.12
CA LYS A 224 -23.48 22.52 -11.28
C LYS A 224 -23.70 22.99 -12.71
N MET A 225 -23.39 22.15 -13.68
CA MET A 225 -23.54 22.47 -15.11
C MET A 225 -24.88 21.99 -15.68
N ASP A 226 -25.73 21.36 -14.86
CA ASP A 226 -27.02 20.76 -15.27
C ASP A 226 -26.88 19.80 -16.46
N VAL A 227 -25.83 18.97 -16.43
CA VAL A 227 -25.57 17.92 -17.44
C VAL A 227 -25.61 16.54 -16.79
N PRO A 228 -25.98 15.49 -17.55
CA PRO A 228 -26.02 14.11 -17.04
C PRO A 228 -24.65 13.53 -16.71
#